data_dc31f2f58abcf1d16bd7e6f5ae311e4c
#
_entry.id   dc31f2f58abcf1d16bd7e6f5ae311e4c
#
_cell.length_a   1.000
_cell.length_b   1.000
_cell.length_c   1.000
_cell.angle_alpha   90.00
_cell.angle_beta   90.00
_cell.angle_gamma   90.00
#
_symmetry.space_group_name_H-M   'P 1'
#
loop_
_entity.id
_entity.type
_entity.pdbx_description
1 polymer ?
#
loop_
_entity_poly.entity_id
_entity_poly.type
_entity_poly.pdbx_seq_one_letter_code
_entity_poly.pdbx_strand_id
1 'polypeptide(L)'
;DVAALLRKDSLDTEANQVENTIKRSRNINDQSRAMRRLPFYKTLLMTKYLPQLRRVDYTLNYAIYRELTRDEILALYKKDRKQLSRFEFYTLYSTETDKNRREQYMREALEVYPSFMAAANDLSASLTSRGASDETLLENFVGESAPREVNCNQMVALLNSGHYTKADSVAAFIIKDK
;
A
#
# COMPACT_ATOMS: atom_id res chain seq x y z
N ASP A 1 21.79 -27.16 13.28
CA ASP A 1 22.70 -28.16 12.68
C ASP A 1 22.69 -29.44 13.50
N VAL A 2 22.39 -30.59 12.85
CA VAL A 2 22.31 -31.93 13.49
C VAL A 2 23.63 -32.30 14.17
N ALA A 3 24.75 -32.05 13.53
CA ALA A 3 26.07 -32.43 14.08
C ALA A 3 26.39 -31.66 15.38
N ALA A 4 25.98 -30.37 15.45
CA ALA A 4 26.14 -29.58 16.67
C ALA A 4 25.31 -30.13 17.85
N LEU A 5 24.07 -30.56 17.56
CA LEU A 5 23.21 -31.18 18.59
C LEU A 5 23.75 -32.51 19.07
N LEU A 6 24.32 -33.35 18.17
CA LEU A 6 24.96 -34.60 18.53
C LEU A 6 26.17 -34.37 19.43
N ARG A 7 27.02 -33.38 19.12
CA ARG A 7 28.18 -33.02 19.96
C ARG A 7 27.78 -32.54 21.35
N LYS A 8 26.68 -31.80 21.46
CA LYS A 8 26.14 -31.36 22.75
C LYS A 8 25.82 -32.55 23.67
N ASP A 9 25.40 -33.67 23.07
CA ASP A 9 25.06 -34.89 23.79
C ASP A 9 26.26 -35.86 23.83
N SER A 10 27.51 -35.41 23.55
CA SER A 10 28.76 -36.20 23.56
C SER A 10 28.77 -37.37 22.56
N LEU A 11 28.05 -37.24 21.44
CA LEU A 11 27.94 -38.22 20.35
C LEU A 11 28.87 -37.80 19.20
N ASP A 12 30.17 -37.65 19.46
CA ASP A 12 31.15 -37.11 18.52
C ASP A 12 31.36 -38.01 17.29
N THR A 13 31.28 -39.31 17.46
CA THR A 13 31.40 -40.27 16.36
C THR A 13 30.29 -40.13 15.35
N GLU A 14 29.05 -40.03 15.82
CA GLU A 14 27.85 -39.85 15.02
C GLU A 14 27.86 -38.46 14.36
N ALA A 15 28.29 -37.43 15.09
CA ALA A 15 28.42 -36.06 14.55
C ALA A 15 29.40 -36.02 13.37
N ASN A 16 30.58 -36.67 13.51
CA ASN A 16 31.55 -36.75 12.46
C ASN A 16 31.06 -37.54 11.23
N GLN A 17 30.28 -38.61 11.44
CA GLN A 17 29.66 -39.37 10.35
C GLN A 17 28.61 -38.51 9.60
N VAL A 18 27.81 -37.74 10.30
CA VAL A 18 26.84 -36.79 9.72
C VAL A 18 27.57 -35.73 8.89
N GLU A 19 28.60 -35.09 9.44
CA GLU A 19 29.36 -34.06 8.72
C GLU A 19 30.04 -34.62 7.47
N ASN A 20 30.69 -35.79 7.58
CA ASN A 20 31.30 -36.43 6.44
C ASN A 20 30.31 -36.81 5.35
N THR A 21 29.09 -37.23 5.75
CA THR A 21 28.00 -37.52 4.83
C THR A 21 27.55 -36.25 4.10
N ILE A 22 27.41 -35.16 4.81
CA ILE A 22 27.04 -33.84 4.23
C ILE A 22 28.14 -33.38 3.26
N LYS A 23 29.42 -33.39 3.68
CA LYS A 23 30.53 -32.90 2.85
C LYS A 23 30.72 -33.71 1.56
N ARG A 24 30.43 -35.01 1.57
CA ARG A 24 30.53 -35.88 0.38
C ARG A 24 29.34 -35.81 -0.56
N SER A 25 28.26 -35.24 -0.12
CA SER A 25 27.01 -35.14 -0.92
C SER A 25 27.10 -34.02 -1.93
N ARG A 26 26.69 -34.27 -3.19
CA ARG A 26 26.74 -33.30 -4.28
C ARG A 26 25.57 -32.31 -4.24
N ASN A 27 24.45 -32.73 -3.71
CA ASN A 27 23.23 -31.95 -3.62
C ASN A 27 22.34 -32.41 -2.45
N ILE A 28 21.26 -31.69 -2.17
CA ILE A 28 20.34 -31.97 -1.06
C ILE A 28 19.68 -33.34 -1.17
N ASN A 29 19.38 -33.82 -2.38
CA ASN A 29 18.75 -35.12 -2.59
C ASN A 29 19.75 -36.27 -2.27
N ASP A 30 21.00 -36.15 -2.71
CA ASP A 30 22.04 -37.09 -2.41
C ASP A 30 22.35 -37.10 -0.90
N GLN A 31 22.39 -35.94 -0.28
CA GLN A 31 22.53 -35.78 1.17
C GLN A 31 21.42 -36.52 1.92
N SER A 32 20.18 -36.32 1.54
CA SER A 32 19.03 -36.97 2.16
C SER A 32 19.06 -38.48 2.02
N ARG A 33 19.47 -38.99 0.86
CA ARG A 33 19.65 -40.44 0.63
C ARG A 33 20.80 -41.04 1.45
N ALA A 34 21.92 -40.35 1.50
CA ALA A 34 23.10 -40.78 2.24
C ALA A 34 22.83 -40.74 3.76
N MET A 35 22.18 -39.71 4.27
CA MET A 35 21.78 -39.62 5.68
C MET A 35 20.85 -40.75 6.09
N ARG A 36 19.89 -41.16 5.26
CA ARG A 36 18.97 -42.29 5.54
C ARG A 36 19.69 -43.66 5.64
N ARG A 37 20.89 -43.77 5.10
CA ARG A 37 21.71 -44.99 5.16
C ARG A 37 22.54 -45.11 6.43
N LEU A 38 22.64 -44.05 7.25
CA LEU A 38 23.35 -44.11 8.52
C LEU A 38 22.66 -45.08 9.48
N PRO A 39 23.41 -45.97 10.18
CA PRO A 39 22.84 -46.98 11.06
C PRO A 39 21.90 -46.42 12.12
N PHE A 40 22.25 -45.25 12.63
CA PHE A 40 21.50 -44.53 13.68
C PHE A 40 20.46 -43.55 13.16
N TYR A 41 20.21 -43.51 11.83
CA TYR A 41 19.26 -42.53 11.26
C TYR A 41 17.86 -42.68 11.84
N LYS A 42 17.31 -43.90 11.82
CA LYS A 42 15.96 -44.17 12.30
C LYS A 42 15.81 -44.08 13.81
N THR A 43 16.79 -44.60 14.52
CA THR A 43 16.75 -44.74 15.99
C THR A 43 17.15 -43.45 16.73
N LEU A 44 17.99 -42.64 16.13
CA LEU A 44 18.56 -41.48 16.80
C LEU A 44 18.20 -40.17 16.06
N LEU A 45 18.55 -40.04 14.78
CA LEU A 45 18.35 -38.78 14.06
C LEU A 45 16.86 -38.47 13.88
N MET A 46 16.06 -39.45 13.45
CA MET A 46 14.66 -39.26 13.13
C MET A 46 13.77 -39.07 14.38
N THR A 47 14.15 -39.70 15.49
CA THR A 47 13.35 -39.67 16.73
C THR A 47 13.72 -38.52 17.66
N LYS A 48 14.99 -38.15 17.74
CA LYS A 48 15.48 -37.18 18.73
C LYS A 48 15.93 -35.85 18.11
N TYR A 49 16.75 -35.87 17.06
CA TYR A 49 17.40 -34.61 16.58
C TYR A 49 16.68 -33.91 15.43
N LEU A 50 16.19 -34.64 14.43
CA LEU A 50 15.47 -34.03 13.33
C LEU A 50 14.16 -33.33 13.75
N PRO A 51 13.39 -33.86 14.75
CA PRO A 51 12.23 -33.13 15.25
C PRO A 51 12.59 -31.78 15.88
N GLN A 52 13.74 -31.68 16.55
CA GLN A 52 14.19 -30.42 17.16
C GLN A 52 14.57 -29.35 16.12
N LEU A 53 14.94 -29.77 14.91
CA LEU A 53 15.29 -28.89 13.79
C LEU A 53 14.08 -28.58 12.88
N ARG A 54 12.99 -29.33 13.02
CA ARG A 54 11.74 -29.10 12.30
C ARG A 54 10.92 -28.01 12.99
N ARG A 55 11.46 -26.79 13.03
CA ARG A 55 10.69 -25.64 13.47
C ARG A 55 10.50 -24.69 12.30
N VAL A 56 9.35 -24.13 12.23
CA VAL A 56 9.05 -23.00 11.34
C VAL A 56 8.99 -21.76 12.22
N ASP A 57 9.95 -20.86 12.00
CA ASP A 57 9.93 -19.58 12.70
C ASP A 57 9.04 -18.63 11.87
N TYR A 58 7.92 -18.20 12.45
CA TYR A 58 7.05 -17.21 11.86
C TYR A 58 7.39 -15.83 12.43
N THR A 59 7.80 -14.92 11.56
CA THR A 59 7.90 -13.52 11.93
C THR A 59 6.67 -12.80 11.41
N LEU A 60 5.78 -12.42 12.30
CA LEU A 60 4.62 -11.59 11.98
C LEU A 60 5.05 -10.12 12.11
N ASN A 61 5.23 -9.47 10.99
CA ASN A 61 5.37 -8.02 10.95
C ASN A 61 3.97 -7.43 10.83
N TYR A 62 3.50 -6.76 11.86
CA TYR A 62 2.23 -6.03 11.82
C TYR A 62 2.49 -4.57 12.14
N ALA A 63 1.83 -3.70 11.40
CA ALA A 63 1.75 -2.30 11.72
C ALA A 63 0.34 -2.02 12.24
N ILE A 64 0.26 -1.42 13.42
CA ILE A 64 -1.01 -0.93 13.95
C ILE A 64 -1.24 0.43 13.28
N TYR A 65 -2.17 0.45 12.30
CA TYR A 65 -2.64 1.69 11.71
C TYR A 65 -3.78 2.21 12.58
N ARG A 66 -3.60 3.36 13.17
CA ARG A 66 -4.67 4.14 13.76
C ARG A 66 -4.88 5.40 12.92
N GLU A 67 -6.08 5.85 12.86
CA GLU A 67 -6.36 7.16 12.29
C GLU A 67 -5.67 8.24 13.12
N LEU A 68 -4.94 9.12 12.43
CA LEU A 68 -4.32 10.28 13.07
C LEU A 68 -5.42 11.28 13.47
N THR A 69 -5.27 11.87 14.63
CA THR A 69 -6.11 13.00 15.03
C THR A 69 -5.81 14.22 14.15
N ARG A 70 -6.75 15.16 14.07
CA ARG A 70 -6.55 16.40 13.30
C ARG A 70 -5.27 17.14 13.70
N ASP A 71 -4.94 17.18 14.97
CA ASP A 71 -3.74 17.88 15.46
C ASP A 71 -2.45 17.16 15.02
N GLU A 72 -2.45 15.83 15.00
CA GLU A 72 -1.33 15.04 14.50
C GLU A 72 -1.17 15.21 12.99
N ILE A 73 -2.26 15.24 12.24
CA ILE A 73 -2.25 15.51 10.81
C ILE A 73 -1.69 16.91 10.53
N LEU A 74 -2.11 17.94 11.30
CA LEU A 74 -1.57 19.29 11.18
C LEU A 74 -0.10 19.38 11.53
N ALA A 75 0.36 18.62 12.53
CA ALA A 75 1.77 18.56 12.88
C ALA A 75 2.60 17.92 11.75
N LEU A 76 2.09 16.82 11.16
CA LEU A 76 2.72 16.15 10.03
C LEU A 76 2.74 17.06 8.79
N TYR A 77 1.63 17.72 8.49
CA TYR A 77 1.52 18.69 7.39
C TYR A 77 2.57 19.82 7.48
N LYS A 78 2.77 20.37 8.68
CA LYS A 78 3.78 21.41 8.91
C LYS A 78 5.21 20.89 8.76
N LYS A 79 5.45 19.63 9.07
CA LYS A 79 6.76 19.00 8.98
C LYS A 79 7.09 18.61 7.53
N ASP A 80 6.21 17.88 6.90
CA ASP A 80 6.35 17.43 5.50
C ASP A 80 4.99 16.96 4.96
N ARG A 81 4.34 17.81 4.19
CA ARG A 81 3.02 17.52 3.59
C ARG A 81 3.00 16.32 2.65
N LYS A 82 4.17 15.91 2.11
CA LYS A 82 4.27 14.75 1.21
C LYS A 82 4.09 13.40 1.93
N GLN A 83 4.20 13.40 3.25
CA GLN A 83 3.96 12.21 4.07
C GLN A 83 2.47 11.97 4.37
N LEU A 84 1.62 12.95 4.11
CA LEU A 84 0.18 12.80 4.28
C LEU A 84 -0.41 11.90 3.19
N SER A 85 -1.26 10.98 3.61
CA SER A 85 -2.11 10.19 2.70
C SER A 85 -3.26 11.03 2.13
N ARG A 86 -3.94 10.50 1.09
CA ARG A 86 -5.16 11.13 0.54
C ARG A 86 -6.24 11.30 1.60
N PHE A 87 -6.39 10.33 2.50
CA PHE A 87 -7.37 10.37 3.59
C PHE A 87 -7.06 11.49 4.59
N GLU A 88 -5.81 11.69 4.95
CA GLU A 88 -5.39 12.76 5.85
C GLU A 88 -5.56 14.15 5.22
N PHE A 89 -5.26 14.30 3.93
CA PHE A 89 -5.60 15.52 3.20
C PHE A 89 -7.11 15.77 3.17
N TYR A 90 -7.91 14.72 2.91
CA TYR A 90 -9.36 14.81 2.96
C TYR A 90 -9.83 15.29 4.33
N THR A 91 -9.30 14.72 5.41
CA THR A 91 -9.62 15.12 6.79
C THR A 91 -9.27 16.59 7.03
N LEU A 92 -8.11 17.07 6.56
CA LEU A 92 -7.72 18.48 6.71
C LEU A 92 -8.72 19.42 6.05
N TYR A 93 -9.00 19.23 4.75
CA TYR A 93 -9.85 20.18 4.05
C TYR A 93 -11.34 20.03 4.38
N SER A 94 -11.83 18.82 4.69
CA SER A 94 -13.25 18.62 5.04
C SER A 94 -13.61 19.21 6.41
N THR A 95 -12.66 19.24 7.35
CA THR A 95 -12.87 19.81 8.69
C THR A 95 -12.45 21.27 8.81
N GLU A 96 -11.87 21.87 7.75
CA GLU A 96 -11.45 23.27 7.75
C GLU A 96 -12.66 24.20 7.50
N THR A 97 -12.82 25.20 8.35
CA THR A 97 -13.92 26.18 8.25
C THR A 97 -13.55 27.39 7.39
N ASP A 98 -12.26 27.77 7.36
CA ASP A 98 -11.78 28.85 6.50
C ASP A 98 -11.72 28.38 5.04
N LYS A 99 -12.49 29.03 4.17
CA LYS A 99 -12.63 28.67 2.76
C LYS A 99 -11.30 28.77 2.00
N ASN A 100 -10.50 29.78 2.27
CA ASN A 100 -9.23 29.97 1.56
C ASN A 100 -8.22 28.88 1.95
N ARG A 101 -8.17 28.57 3.25
CA ARG A 101 -7.29 27.50 3.75
C ARG A 101 -7.75 26.13 3.27
N ARG A 102 -9.08 25.89 3.19
CA ARG A 102 -9.63 24.67 2.62
C ARG A 102 -9.19 24.50 1.16
N GLU A 103 -9.33 25.53 0.33
CA GLU A 103 -8.88 25.48 -1.05
C GLU A 103 -7.37 25.28 -1.18
N GLN A 104 -6.58 25.89 -0.29
CA GLN A 104 -5.14 25.66 -0.23
C GLN A 104 -4.83 24.19 0.02
N TYR A 105 -5.46 23.56 1.01
CA TYR A 105 -5.25 22.14 1.31
C TYR A 105 -5.63 21.24 0.12
N MET A 106 -6.72 21.54 -0.59
CA MET A 106 -7.12 20.79 -1.78
C MET A 106 -6.10 20.93 -2.92
N ARG A 107 -5.57 22.15 -3.17
CA ARG A 107 -4.53 22.39 -4.19
C ARG A 107 -3.24 21.63 -3.84
N GLU A 108 -2.80 21.70 -2.61
CA GLU A 108 -1.61 20.99 -2.14
C GLU A 108 -1.79 19.47 -2.16
N ALA A 109 -3.00 18.97 -1.88
CA ALA A 109 -3.34 17.57 -2.06
C ALA A 109 -3.18 17.13 -3.52
N LEU A 110 -3.57 17.96 -4.49
CA LEU A 110 -3.43 17.69 -5.92
C LEU A 110 -1.98 17.79 -6.40
N GLU A 111 -1.14 18.64 -5.77
CA GLU A 111 0.30 18.64 -6.04
C GLU A 111 0.97 17.32 -5.64
N VAL A 112 0.56 16.73 -4.49
CA VAL A 112 1.11 15.45 -4.01
C VAL A 112 0.46 14.27 -4.71
N TYR A 113 -0.84 14.36 -4.98
CA TYR A 113 -1.67 13.31 -5.58
C TYR A 113 -2.47 13.85 -6.78
N PRO A 114 -1.87 13.99 -7.98
CA PRO A 114 -2.58 14.54 -9.15
C PRO A 114 -3.83 13.76 -9.55
N SER A 115 -3.91 12.48 -9.19
CA SER A 115 -5.07 11.61 -9.44
C SER A 115 -6.09 11.57 -8.29
N PHE A 116 -6.08 12.57 -7.39
CA PHE A 116 -7.03 12.64 -6.28
C PHE A 116 -8.33 13.32 -6.70
N MET A 117 -9.20 12.55 -7.37
CA MET A 117 -10.46 13.01 -7.93
C MET A 117 -11.36 13.75 -6.92
N ALA A 118 -11.46 13.27 -5.67
CA ALA A 118 -12.30 13.94 -4.66
C ALA A 118 -11.84 15.36 -4.39
N ALA A 119 -10.52 15.59 -4.20
CA ALA A 119 -9.98 16.92 -3.97
C ALA A 119 -10.19 17.84 -5.21
N ALA A 120 -10.01 17.31 -6.42
CA ALA A 120 -10.24 18.05 -7.65
C ALA A 120 -11.72 18.46 -7.80
N ASN A 121 -12.63 17.54 -7.50
CA ASN A 121 -14.07 17.77 -7.58
C ASN A 121 -14.54 18.83 -6.55
N ASP A 122 -14.08 18.70 -5.30
CA ASP A 122 -14.45 19.62 -4.23
C ASP A 122 -13.85 21.02 -4.46
N LEU A 123 -12.64 21.10 -4.99
CA LEU A 123 -12.01 22.37 -5.37
C LEU A 123 -12.77 23.03 -6.53
N SER A 124 -13.13 22.27 -7.57
CA SER A 124 -13.92 22.78 -8.70
C SER A 124 -15.25 23.31 -8.23
N ALA A 125 -15.97 22.60 -7.36
CA ALA A 125 -17.23 23.06 -6.77
C ALA A 125 -17.05 24.34 -5.91
N SER A 126 -15.97 24.41 -5.12
CA SER A 126 -15.66 25.59 -4.30
C SER A 126 -15.39 26.82 -5.17
N LEU A 127 -14.60 26.68 -6.22
CA LEU A 127 -14.30 27.76 -7.17
C LEU A 127 -15.57 28.24 -7.86
N THR A 128 -16.39 27.32 -8.38
CA THR A 128 -17.64 27.63 -9.06
C THR A 128 -18.61 28.40 -8.15
N SER A 129 -18.72 28.02 -6.88
CA SER A 129 -19.61 28.66 -5.91
C SER A 129 -19.32 30.16 -5.68
N ARG A 130 -18.13 30.62 -6.01
CA ARG A 130 -17.72 32.03 -5.92
C ARG A 130 -17.56 32.73 -7.29
N GLY A 131 -18.03 32.10 -8.36
CA GLY A 131 -17.96 32.64 -9.72
C GLY A 131 -16.58 32.51 -10.37
N ALA A 132 -15.66 31.74 -9.78
CA ALA A 132 -14.38 31.35 -10.40
C ALA A 132 -14.53 29.99 -11.08
N SER A 133 -13.65 29.68 -12.02
CA SER A 133 -13.59 28.35 -12.65
C SER A 133 -12.16 27.97 -13.00
N ASP A 134 -11.90 26.68 -12.96
CA ASP A 134 -10.67 26.08 -13.45
C ASP A 134 -11.04 24.77 -14.15
N GLU A 135 -11.14 24.83 -15.48
CA GLU A 135 -11.57 23.71 -16.30
C GLU A 135 -10.55 22.56 -16.38
N THR A 136 -9.31 22.80 -15.95
CA THR A 136 -8.24 21.79 -16.01
C THR A 136 -8.30 20.79 -14.86
N LEU A 137 -8.97 21.17 -13.75
CA LEU A 137 -9.02 20.36 -12.53
C LEU A 137 -9.63 18.97 -12.73
N LEU A 138 -10.67 18.89 -13.57
CA LEU A 138 -11.44 17.67 -13.77
C LEU A 138 -11.26 17.05 -15.16
N GLU A 139 -10.44 17.64 -16.03
CA GLU A 139 -10.25 17.20 -17.42
C GLU A 139 -9.92 15.71 -17.56
N ASN A 140 -9.11 15.17 -16.65
CA ASN A 140 -8.70 13.77 -16.65
C ASN A 140 -9.67 12.83 -15.92
N PHE A 141 -10.76 13.34 -15.34
CA PHE A 141 -11.69 12.56 -14.53
C PHE A 141 -13.08 12.43 -15.15
N VAL A 142 -13.37 13.15 -16.23
CA VAL A 142 -14.68 13.12 -16.90
C VAL A 142 -14.82 11.92 -17.83
N GLY A 143 -16.04 11.44 -18.01
CA GLY A 143 -16.35 10.35 -18.93
C GLY A 143 -17.60 9.57 -18.53
N GLU A 144 -17.94 8.54 -19.31
CA GLU A 144 -19.12 7.69 -19.07
C GLU A 144 -19.06 6.95 -17.72
N SER A 145 -17.87 6.56 -17.25
CA SER A 145 -17.67 5.88 -15.96
C SER A 145 -17.39 6.81 -14.79
N ALA A 146 -17.35 8.13 -15.03
CA ALA A 146 -17.12 9.11 -13.99
C ALA A 146 -18.38 9.33 -13.13
N PRO A 147 -18.22 9.64 -11.83
CA PRO A 147 -19.36 10.07 -11.02
C PRO A 147 -20.07 11.25 -11.66
N ARG A 148 -21.39 11.25 -11.59
CA ARG A 148 -22.24 12.30 -12.20
C ARG A 148 -21.86 13.70 -11.73
N GLU A 149 -21.51 13.83 -10.45
CA GLU A 149 -21.10 15.10 -9.84
C GLU A 149 -19.83 15.66 -10.49
N VAL A 150 -18.88 14.81 -10.85
CA VAL A 150 -17.64 15.19 -11.53
C VAL A 150 -17.95 15.72 -12.93
N ASN A 151 -18.78 15.02 -13.70
CA ASN A 151 -19.21 15.48 -15.01
C ASN A 151 -20.00 16.81 -14.92
N CYS A 152 -20.90 16.95 -13.92
CA CYS A 152 -21.63 18.19 -13.69
C CYS A 152 -20.71 19.37 -13.36
N ASN A 153 -19.77 19.20 -12.43
CA ASN A 153 -18.86 20.26 -12.04
C ASN A 153 -17.92 20.65 -13.20
N GLN A 154 -17.45 19.71 -14.00
CA GLN A 154 -16.67 20.01 -15.20
C GLN A 154 -17.49 20.76 -16.25
N MET A 155 -18.73 20.34 -16.49
CA MET A 155 -19.61 21.03 -17.42
C MET A 155 -19.81 22.50 -17.01
N VAL A 156 -20.06 22.76 -15.72
CA VAL A 156 -20.25 24.12 -15.20
C VAL A 156 -18.94 24.93 -15.31
N ALA A 157 -17.77 24.32 -14.99
CA ALA A 157 -16.49 25.00 -15.15
C ALA A 157 -16.24 25.41 -16.62
N LEU A 158 -16.52 24.53 -17.58
CA LEU A 158 -16.41 24.80 -19.01
C LEU A 158 -17.39 25.90 -19.48
N LEU A 159 -18.61 25.88 -18.99
CA LEU A 159 -19.60 26.93 -19.30
C LEU A 159 -19.14 28.31 -18.80
N ASN A 160 -18.62 28.36 -17.56
CA ASN A 160 -18.11 29.59 -16.98
C ASN A 160 -16.88 30.14 -17.71
N SER A 161 -16.07 29.21 -18.31
CA SER A 161 -14.91 29.56 -19.12
C SER A 161 -15.26 29.88 -20.60
N GLY A 162 -16.53 29.77 -21.00
CA GLY A 162 -17.00 30.02 -22.36
C GLY A 162 -16.72 28.88 -23.36
N HIS A 163 -16.33 27.71 -22.89
CA HIS A 163 -16.03 26.53 -23.73
C HIS A 163 -17.27 25.67 -23.99
N TYR A 164 -18.30 26.24 -24.65
CA TYR A 164 -19.62 25.64 -24.82
C TYR A 164 -19.61 24.30 -25.56
N THR A 165 -18.77 24.12 -26.58
CA THR A 165 -18.69 22.86 -27.33
C THR A 165 -18.14 21.72 -26.47
N LYS A 166 -17.12 21.99 -25.64
CA LYS A 166 -16.62 21.00 -24.69
C LYS A 166 -17.65 20.70 -23.60
N ALA A 167 -18.37 21.72 -23.12
CA ALA A 167 -19.43 21.55 -22.13
C ALA A 167 -20.53 20.63 -22.64
N ASP A 168 -20.95 20.79 -23.89
CA ASP A 168 -21.95 19.95 -24.55
C ASP A 168 -21.51 18.50 -24.65
N SER A 169 -20.21 18.26 -24.98
CA SER A 169 -19.63 16.92 -24.99
C SER A 169 -19.67 16.24 -23.62
N VAL A 170 -19.43 17.00 -22.54
CA VAL A 170 -19.51 16.47 -21.17
C VAL A 170 -20.96 16.24 -20.75
N ALA A 171 -21.89 17.12 -21.17
CA ALA A 171 -23.32 16.96 -20.92
C ALA A 171 -23.89 15.65 -21.46
N ALA A 172 -23.36 15.16 -22.57
CA ALA A 172 -23.75 13.87 -23.16
C ALA A 172 -23.52 12.67 -22.20
N PHE A 173 -22.50 12.73 -21.35
CA PHE A 173 -22.26 11.69 -20.33
C PHE A 173 -23.28 11.74 -19.20
N ILE A 174 -23.81 12.94 -18.86
CA ILE A 174 -24.78 13.14 -17.80
C ILE A 174 -26.18 12.64 -18.21
N ILE A 175 -26.51 12.76 -19.50
CA ILE A 175 -27.85 12.43 -20.05
C ILE A 175 -28.00 10.91 -20.27
N LYS A 176 -26.92 10.19 -20.58
CA LYS A 176 -26.95 8.73 -20.83
C LYS A 176 -27.28 7.88 -19.60
N ASP A 177 -27.19 8.42 -18.40
CA ASP A 177 -27.45 7.74 -17.12
C ASP A 177 -28.96 7.69 -16.74
N LYS A 178 -29.87 7.58 -17.72
CA LYS A 178 -31.31 7.42 -17.46
C LYS A 178 -31.82 6.06 -17.90
#